data_b169701a4ebb5eb49cad62d292ab5a51
#
_entry.id   b169701a4ebb5eb49cad62d292ab5a51
#
_cell.length_a   1.000
_cell.length_b   1.000
_cell.length_c   1.000
_cell.angle_alpha   90.00
_cell.angle_beta   90.00
_cell.angle_gamma   90.00
#
_symmetry.space_group_name_H-M   'P 1'
#
loop_
_entity.id
_entity.type
_entity.pdbx_description
1 polymer ?
#
loop_
_entity_poly.entity_id
_entity_poly.type
_entity_poly.pdbx_seq_one_letter_code
_entity_poly.pdbx_strand_id
1 'polypeptide(L)'
;MKSKESELVKYFSNCFLASKLMVFNEMKLLCEEIEDIDYETIIFGVGMDSRIGSSHTKVPGPDGEYGFGGTCFPKDINALIHTMEHHGVNPLV
;
A
#
# COMPACT_ATOMS: atom_id res chain seq x y z
N MET A 1 -2.34 -10.21 23.85
CA MET A 1 -2.53 -8.89 23.23
C MET A 1 -3.92 -8.36 23.55
N LYS A 2 -4.02 -7.10 23.94
CA LYS A 2 -5.32 -6.48 24.24
C LYS A 2 -6.12 -6.30 22.95
N SER A 3 -7.44 -6.26 23.09
CA SER A 3 -8.35 -6.09 21.96
C SER A 3 -8.05 -4.84 21.12
N LYS A 4 -7.78 -3.72 21.78
CA LYS A 4 -7.41 -2.46 21.10
C LYS A 4 -6.07 -2.60 20.35
N GLU A 5 -5.13 -3.31 20.94
CA GLU A 5 -3.83 -3.53 20.30
C GLU A 5 -3.98 -4.40 19.05
N SER A 6 -4.79 -5.48 19.12
CA SER A 6 -5.06 -6.32 17.96
C SER A 6 -5.71 -5.54 16.82
N GLU A 7 -6.64 -4.66 17.14
CA GLU A 7 -7.33 -3.82 16.17
C GLU A 7 -6.36 -2.87 15.48
N LEU A 8 -5.47 -2.26 16.26
CA LEU A 8 -4.46 -1.36 15.70
C LEU A 8 -3.43 -2.09 14.85
N VAL A 9 -3.05 -3.31 15.20
CA VAL A 9 -2.18 -4.13 14.37
C VAL A 9 -2.80 -4.30 12.98
N LYS A 10 -4.08 -4.61 12.93
CA LYS A 10 -4.80 -4.76 11.66
C LYS A 10 -4.80 -3.45 10.86
N TYR A 11 -5.16 -2.35 11.49
CA TYR A 11 -5.24 -1.07 10.81
C TYR A 11 -3.88 -0.59 10.30
N PHE A 12 -2.86 -0.68 11.15
CA PHE A 12 -1.50 -0.29 10.78
C PHE A 12 -0.97 -1.13 9.63
N SER A 13 -1.16 -2.44 9.69
CA SER A 13 -0.71 -3.35 8.65
C SER A 13 -1.38 -3.04 7.32
N ASN A 14 -2.69 -2.87 7.31
CA ASN A 14 -3.43 -2.60 6.08
C ASN A 14 -3.12 -1.23 5.52
N CYS A 15 -2.94 -0.23 6.36
CA CYS A 15 -2.56 1.11 5.88
C CYS A 15 -1.15 1.12 5.31
N PHE A 16 -0.23 0.40 5.93
CA PHE A 16 1.12 0.26 5.38
C PHE A 16 1.09 -0.40 4.00
N LEU A 17 0.35 -1.49 3.87
CA LEU A 17 0.25 -2.22 2.61
C LEU A 17 -0.43 -1.38 1.52
N ALA A 18 -1.43 -0.59 1.88
CA ALA A 18 -2.06 0.34 0.95
C ALA A 18 -1.07 1.41 0.48
N SER A 19 -0.26 1.94 1.39
CA SER A 19 0.77 2.93 1.05
C SER A 19 1.82 2.33 0.13
N LYS A 20 2.26 1.10 0.41
CA LYS A 20 3.20 0.38 -0.44
C LYS A 20 2.64 0.22 -1.85
N LEU A 21 1.37 -0.17 -1.95
CA LEU A 21 0.70 -0.37 -3.23
C LEU A 21 0.63 0.94 -4.01
N MET A 22 0.34 2.06 -3.35
CA MET A 22 0.29 3.37 -4.01
C MET A 22 1.66 3.82 -4.49
N VAL A 23 2.73 3.55 -3.73
CA VAL A 23 4.09 3.85 -4.17
C VAL A 23 4.40 3.10 -5.47
N PHE A 24 4.05 1.81 -5.54
CA PHE A 24 4.31 1.03 -6.75
C PHE A 24 3.43 1.45 -7.91
N ASN A 25 2.21 1.95 -7.65
CA ASN A 25 1.39 2.55 -8.70
C ASN A 25 2.08 3.76 -9.31
N GLU A 26 2.66 4.63 -8.50
CA GLU A 26 3.41 5.79 -9.00
C GLU A 26 4.65 5.37 -9.78
N MET A 27 5.36 4.34 -9.32
CA MET A 27 6.50 3.79 -10.04
C MET A 27 6.09 3.24 -11.41
N LYS A 28 4.94 2.57 -11.47
CA LYS A 28 4.41 2.06 -12.73
C LYS A 28 4.12 3.20 -13.72
N LEU A 29 3.49 4.25 -13.24
CA LEU A 29 3.20 5.42 -14.08
C LEU A 29 4.48 6.05 -14.63
N LEU A 30 5.51 6.15 -13.80
CA LEU A 30 6.81 6.64 -14.26
C LEU A 30 7.41 5.70 -15.32
N CYS A 31 7.34 4.40 -15.10
CA CYS A 31 7.88 3.42 -16.05
C CYS A 31 7.18 3.50 -17.41
N GLU A 32 5.89 3.81 -17.42
CA GLU A 32 5.15 3.98 -18.68
C GLU A 32 5.64 5.18 -19.49
N GLU A 33 6.20 6.19 -18.83
CA GLU A 33 6.75 7.37 -19.49
C GLU A 33 8.19 7.19 -19.97
N ILE A 34 8.88 6.16 -19.54
CA ILE A 34 10.28 5.91 -19.92
C ILE A 34 10.31 4.78 -20.96
N GLU A 35 10.96 5.05 -22.08
CA GLU A 35 11.10 4.05 -23.15
C GLU A 35 12.09 2.95 -22.77
N ASP A 36 11.88 1.77 -23.34
CA ASP A 36 12.79 0.62 -23.26
C ASP A 36 13.00 0.06 -21.85
N ILE A 37 12.01 0.25 -20.96
CA ILE A 37 12.05 -0.39 -19.64
C ILE A 37 10.77 -1.18 -19.42
N ASP A 38 10.88 -2.21 -18.58
CA ASP A 38 9.77 -3.08 -18.23
C ASP A 38 9.55 -3.05 -16.73
N TYR A 39 8.36 -2.66 -16.33
CA TYR A 39 8.00 -2.57 -14.92
C TYR A 39 8.18 -3.91 -14.21
N GLU A 40 7.77 -5.01 -14.86
CA GLU A 40 7.87 -6.35 -14.25
C GLU A 40 9.32 -6.73 -13.93
N THR A 41 10.26 -6.36 -14.80
CA THR A 41 11.67 -6.58 -14.56
C THR A 41 12.17 -5.76 -13.39
N ILE A 42 11.74 -4.51 -13.31
CA ILE A 42 12.15 -3.59 -12.24
C ILE A 42 11.63 -4.07 -10.90
N ILE A 43 10.34 -4.43 -10.80
CA ILE A 43 9.78 -4.87 -9.53
C ILE A 43 10.34 -6.21 -9.09
N PHE A 44 10.76 -7.06 -10.02
CA PHE A 44 11.44 -8.29 -9.67
C PHE A 44 12.75 -7.98 -8.93
N GLY A 45 13.53 -7.04 -9.46
CA GLY A 45 14.76 -6.60 -8.81
C GLY A 45 14.53 -5.95 -7.46
N VAL A 46 13.54 -5.06 -7.38
CA VAL A 46 13.19 -4.38 -6.11
C VAL A 46 12.71 -5.40 -5.09
N GLY A 47 11.91 -6.39 -5.51
CA GLY A 47 11.36 -7.41 -4.62
C GLY A 47 12.41 -8.37 -4.07
N MET A 48 13.60 -8.45 -4.66
CA MET A 48 14.70 -9.24 -4.13
C MET A 48 15.26 -8.67 -2.82
N ASP A 49 15.01 -7.41 -2.53
CA ASP A 49 15.34 -6.83 -1.23
C ASP A 49 14.33 -7.38 -0.21
N SER A 50 14.83 -8.14 0.76
CA SER A 50 13.97 -8.79 1.76
C SER A 50 13.20 -7.79 2.64
N ARG A 51 13.67 -6.55 2.71
CA ARG A 51 12.97 -5.49 3.45
C ARG A 51 11.71 -5.03 2.72
N ILE A 52 11.67 -5.22 1.40
CA ILE A 52 10.54 -4.80 0.56
C ILE A 52 9.64 -5.98 0.25
N GLY A 53 10.20 -7.07 -0.27
CA GLY A 53 9.43 -8.23 -0.69
C GLY A 53 8.64 -7.96 -1.95
N SER A 54 7.86 -8.96 -2.37
CA SER A 54 7.12 -8.90 -3.64
C SER A 54 5.62 -8.64 -3.47
N SER A 55 5.11 -8.63 -2.23
CA SER A 55 3.68 -8.43 -2.01
C SER A 55 3.27 -6.99 -2.31
N HIS A 56 2.07 -6.82 -2.88
CA HIS A 56 1.47 -5.51 -3.15
C HIS A 56 2.30 -4.62 -4.09
N THR A 57 3.05 -5.26 -5.01
CA THR A 57 3.86 -4.54 -6.00
C THR A 57 3.30 -4.65 -7.42
N LYS A 58 2.32 -5.51 -7.63
CA LYS A 58 1.74 -5.75 -8.94
C LYS A 58 0.81 -4.62 -9.35
N VAL A 59 1.04 -4.06 -10.52
CA VAL A 59 0.22 -2.96 -11.08
C VAL A 59 -0.06 -3.28 -12.55
N PRO A 60 -1.31 -3.32 -13.00
CA PRO A 60 -2.52 -3.22 -12.17
C PRO A 60 -2.67 -4.41 -11.21
N GLY A 61 -3.47 -4.22 -10.18
CA GLY A 61 -3.70 -5.25 -9.18
C GLY A 61 -4.55 -6.42 -9.69
N PRO A 62 -4.91 -7.35 -8.80
CA PRO A 62 -5.73 -8.51 -9.18
C PRO A 62 -7.08 -8.15 -9.77
N ASP A 63 -7.63 -6.98 -9.45
CA ASP A 63 -8.89 -6.47 -10.01
C ASP A 63 -8.70 -5.75 -11.34
N GLY A 64 -7.47 -5.65 -11.85
CA GLY A 64 -7.17 -4.95 -13.08
C GLY A 64 -7.12 -3.44 -12.96
N GLU A 65 -7.24 -2.90 -11.76
CA GLU A 65 -7.29 -1.47 -11.51
C GLU A 65 -5.99 -0.96 -10.89
N TYR A 66 -5.69 0.32 -11.12
CA TYR A 66 -4.61 1.01 -10.44
C TYR A 66 -5.09 1.48 -9.07
N GLY A 67 -4.15 1.64 -8.14
CA GLY A 67 -4.47 2.03 -6.77
C GLY A 67 -4.80 0.84 -5.89
N PHE A 68 -5.38 1.10 -4.73
CA PHE A 68 -5.83 0.04 -3.84
C PHE A 68 -7.34 -0.15 -4.00
N GLY A 69 -7.71 -1.31 -4.56
CA GLY A 69 -9.12 -1.65 -4.73
C GLY A 69 -9.65 -2.46 -3.56
N GLY A 70 -10.93 -2.79 -3.64
CA GLY A 70 -11.60 -3.60 -2.64
C GLY A 70 -12.13 -2.78 -1.48
N THR A 71 -12.74 -3.46 -0.51
CA THR A 71 -13.39 -2.81 0.62
C THR A 71 -12.53 -2.75 1.87
N CYS A 72 -11.51 -3.64 1.98
CA CYS A 72 -10.69 -3.75 3.19
C CYS A 72 -9.77 -2.55 3.40
N PHE A 73 -9.00 -2.18 2.40
CA PHE A 73 -8.01 -1.10 2.54
C PHE A 73 -8.68 0.27 2.77
N PRO A 74 -9.64 0.70 1.94
CA PRO A 74 -10.30 1.98 2.20
C PRO A 74 -11.01 2.04 3.55
N LYS A 75 -11.66 0.95 3.95
CA LYS A 75 -12.34 0.86 5.24
C LYS A 75 -11.37 1.03 6.40
N ASP A 76 -10.25 0.31 6.37
CA ASP A 76 -9.27 0.34 7.47
C ASP A 76 -8.52 1.67 7.52
N ILE A 77 -8.22 2.27 6.37
CA ILE A 77 -7.60 3.59 6.30
C ILE A 77 -8.52 4.63 6.93
N ASN A 78 -9.80 4.63 6.59
CA ASN A 78 -10.76 5.56 7.15
C ASN A 78 -10.92 5.36 8.66
N ALA A 79 -10.93 4.12 9.11
CA ALA A 79 -10.99 3.81 10.54
C ALA A 79 -9.77 4.34 11.29
N LEU A 80 -8.58 4.18 10.71
CA LEU A 80 -7.36 4.68 11.32
C LEU A 80 -7.34 6.21 11.36
N ILE A 81 -7.73 6.88 10.28
CA ILE A 81 -7.81 8.34 10.23
C ILE A 81 -8.74 8.85 11.33
N HIS A 82 -9.91 8.24 11.46
CA HIS A 82 -10.88 8.60 12.49
C HIS A 82 -10.29 8.43 13.90
N THR A 83 -9.59 7.32 14.13
CA THR A 83 -8.93 7.06 15.42
C THR A 83 -7.85 8.09 15.71
N MET A 84 -7.03 8.44 14.71
CA MET A 84 -5.99 9.44 14.86
C MET A 84 -6.59 10.81 15.20
N GLU A 85 -7.63 11.22 14.50
CA GLU A 85 -8.29 12.51 14.75
C GLU A 85 -8.91 12.54 16.14
N HIS A 86 -9.52 11.45 16.59
CA HIS A 86 -10.11 11.33 17.92
C HIS A 86 -9.06 11.54 19.03
N HIS A 87 -7.82 11.12 18.78
CA HIS A 87 -6.72 11.27 19.72
C HIS A 87 -5.83 12.49 19.45
N GLY A 88 -6.26 13.39 18.58
CA GLY A 88 -5.54 14.62 18.30
C GLY A 88 -4.28 14.46 17.48
N VAL A 89 -4.16 13.34 16.74
CA VAL A 89 -3.01 13.07 15.87
C VAL A 89 -3.38 13.41 14.44
N ASN A 90 -2.55 14.21 13.81
CA ASN A 90 -2.77 14.65 12.42
C ASN A 90 -2.33 13.56 11.43
N PRO A 91 -3.23 13.01 10.62
CA PRO A 91 -2.80 12.02 9.62
C PRO A 91 -2.00 12.69 8.51
N LEU A 92 -0.79 12.17 8.25
CA LEU A 92 0.12 12.70 7.23
C LEU A 92 0.21 11.83 5.98
N VAL A 93 -0.41 10.67 6.00
CA VAL A 93 -0.34 9.70 4.90
C VAL A 93 -1.67 9.55 4.21
#